data_d648582180c5e30a17e4b5a1a266c42f
#
_entry.id   d648582180c5e30a17e4b5a1a266c42f
#
_cell.length_a   1.000
_cell.length_b   1.000
_cell.length_c   1.000
_cell.angle_alpha   90.00
_cell.angle_beta   90.00
_cell.angle_gamma   90.00
#
_symmetry.space_group_name_H-M   'P 1'
#
loop_
_entity.id
_entity.type
_entity.pdbx_description
1 polymer ?
#
loop_
_entity_poly.entity_id
_entity_poly.type
_entity_poly.pdbx_seq_one_letter_code
_entity_poly.pdbx_strand_id
1 'polypeptide(L)'
;MLGMPRVSAKNDSDQGQGGNIMLRQARTITGRTRIGAYALTATLGLVLAGCAAKAPPPPPPPPPPPPKVVIVPPKPTPPNGASPDLVVPPLAASGLRESINRNITPAQMVWNLRSAYNVAALNCTGPRHVELIPLYRAFLKTHGKGLDKANRIVDQEFKAKFGARFVAPREQYMTAVYNHFALPATMGDFCDATMAVARDAAALPPAELEAFAVRSLPNIEIVFDTFYRRYDDYRSDLASWKAQYGDAQPGARLVIPDVASGAASAGTPPQQTAGAL
;
A
#
# COMPACT_ATOMS: atom_id res chain seq x y z
N MET A 1 -19.74 -18.74 52.28
CA MET A 1 -21.04 -18.04 52.33
C MET A 1 -20.80 -16.57 52.01
N LEU A 2 -21.67 -16.01 51.16
CA LEU A 2 -21.77 -14.60 50.74
C LEU A 2 -20.77 -14.19 49.69
N GLY A 3 -21.09 -13.73 48.48
CA GLY A 3 -22.38 -13.47 47.81
C GLY A 3 -21.97 -12.62 46.60
N MET A 4 -22.27 -13.09 45.39
CA MET A 4 -22.10 -12.29 44.14
C MET A 4 -23.18 -11.20 44.07
N PRO A 5 -22.95 -10.12 43.34
CA PRO A 5 -24.04 -9.54 42.57
C PRO A 5 -23.83 -9.70 41.06
N ARG A 6 -24.85 -10.26 40.43
CA ARG A 6 -25.15 -10.15 39.01
C ARG A 6 -25.47 -8.67 38.69
N VAL A 7 -24.96 -8.17 37.61
CA VAL A 7 -25.52 -6.97 36.97
C VAL A 7 -26.07 -7.37 35.62
N SER A 8 -27.36 -7.05 35.50
CA SER A 8 -28.31 -7.33 34.45
C SER A 8 -28.02 -6.53 33.19
N ALA A 9 -28.21 -7.18 32.06
CA ALA A 9 -28.29 -6.54 30.75
C ALA A 9 -29.59 -5.68 30.69
N LYS A 10 -29.46 -4.47 30.15
CA LYS A 10 -30.59 -3.70 29.66
C LYS A 10 -30.36 -3.43 28.18
N ASN A 11 -31.20 -4.09 27.38
CA ASN A 11 -31.53 -3.70 26.00
C ASN A 11 -32.31 -2.39 26.08
N ASP A 12 -31.92 -1.43 25.30
CA ASP A 12 -32.80 -0.37 24.86
C ASP A 12 -32.69 -0.24 23.35
N SER A 13 -33.75 -0.70 22.74
CA SER A 13 -34.13 -0.42 21.36
C SER A 13 -34.71 1.00 21.35
N ASP A 14 -34.17 1.89 20.55
CA ASP A 14 -34.94 3.06 20.13
C ASP A 14 -34.83 3.26 18.62
N GLN A 15 -36.01 3.29 18.04
CA GLN A 15 -36.36 3.57 16.65
C GLN A 15 -36.45 5.10 16.47
N GLY A 16 -35.96 5.61 15.39
CA GLY A 16 -36.22 6.96 14.93
C GLY A 16 -35.84 7.08 13.46
N GLN A 17 -36.76 6.77 12.57
CA GLN A 17 -37.51 7.68 11.68
C GLN A 17 -36.63 8.72 11.00
N GLY A 18 -36.42 8.59 9.67
CA GLY A 18 -37.31 9.19 8.68
C GLY A 18 -36.56 10.33 8.00
N GLY A 19 -36.05 10.13 6.80
CA GLY A 19 -35.50 11.15 5.94
C GLY A 19 -35.87 10.88 4.48
N ASN A 20 -36.93 11.52 4.03
CA ASN A 20 -37.53 11.46 2.69
C ASN A 20 -36.52 11.76 1.58
N ILE A 21 -36.41 10.85 0.64
CA ILE A 21 -35.83 11.08 -0.67
C ILE A 21 -36.93 11.61 -1.58
N MET A 22 -36.86 12.88 -1.94
CA MET A 22 -37.72 13.50 -2.94
C MET A 22 -37.42 12.97 -4.34
N LEU A 23 -38.30 12.14 -4.84
CA LEU A 23 -38.48 11.86 -6.26
C LEU A 23 -39.01 13.10 -6.97
N ARG A 24 -38.24 13.74 -7.82
CA ARG A 24 -38.72 14.73 -8.77
C ARG A 24 -39.36 14.03 -9.99
N GLN A 25 -40.66 14.09 -10.04
CA GLN A 25 -41.48 13.67 -11.18
C GLN A 25 -41.23 14.55 -12.40
N ALA A 26 -40.98 13.87 -13.54
CA ALA A 26 -41.05 14.51 -14.86
C ALA A 26 -42.51 14.88 -15.19
N ARG A 27 -42.73 16.13 -15.46
CA ARG A 27 -44.02 16.61 -16.00
C ARG A 27 -44.03 16.49 -17.52
N THR A 28 -44.82 15.57 -17.99
CA THR A 28 -45.30 15.49 -19.39
C THR A 28 -46.29 16.67 -19.62
N ILE A 29 -46.00 17.49 -20.59
CA ILE A 29 -46.96 18.52 -21.09
C ILE A 29 -47.52 18.01 -22.41
N THR A 30 -48.75 17.52 -22.32
CA THR A 30 -49.64 17.27 -23.44
C THR A 30 -50.29 18.61 -23.84
N GLY A 31 -49.99 19.16 -24.98
CA GLY A 31 -50.64 20.37 -25.55
C GLY A 31 -51.41 20.02 -26.81
N ARG A 32 -52.67 20.20 -26.70
CA ARG A 32 -53.77 19.87 -27.63
C ARG A 32 -53.70 20.61 -28.95
N THR A 33 -53.94 19.88 -29.99
CA THR A 33 -54.42 20.28 -31.33
C THR A 33 -55.47 21.37 -31.35
N ARG A 34 -55.31 22.36 -32.23
CA ARG A 34 -56.45 23.11 -32.81
C ARG A 34 -56.26 23.21 -34.33
N ILE A 35 -57.16 22.56 -35.02
CA ILE A 35 -57.45 22.63 -36.45
C ILE A 35 -58.16 23.96 -36.68
N GLY A 36 -57.70 24.74 -37.65
CA GLY A 36 -58.39 25.91 -38.20
C GLY A 36 -58.14 26.02 -39.68
N ALA A 37 -59.22 25.80 -40.41
CA ALA A 37 -59.29 25.79 -41.88
C ALA A 37 -59.41 27.22 -42.43
N TYR A 38 -59.35 27.28 -43.78
CA TYR A 38 -59.65 28.37 -44.76
C TYR A 38 -58.46 29.28 -45.07
N ALA A 39 -58.12 29.63 -46.30
CA ALA A 39 -58.90 29.72 -47.54
C ALA A 39 -57.93 29.71 -48.74
N LEU A 40 -58.46 29.28 -49.85
CA LEU A 40 -57.96 29.41 -51.23
C LEU A 40 -57.71 30.87 -51.59
N THR A 41 -56.50 31.19 -52.12
CA THR A 41 -56.36 32.21 -53.18
C THR A 41 -55.28 31.82 -54.16
N ALA A 42 -55.64 31.56 -55.32
CA ALA A 42 -54.80 31.37 -56.52
C ALA A 42 -54.33 32.74 -57.01
N THR A 43 -53.05 32.94 -57.21
CA THR A 43 -52.47 33.89 -58.16
C THR A 43 -51.11 33.43 -58.62
N LEU A 44 -51.03 33.01 -59.79
CA LEU A 44 -50.30 33.35 -61.02
C LEU A 44 -48.98 34.12 -60.80
N GLY A 45 -47.87 33.51 -61.21
CA GLY A 45 -46.86 34.30 -61.88
C GLY A 45 -45.51 34.42 -61.14
N LEU A 46 -44.61 33.91 -61.74
CA LEU A 46 -43.26 34.34 -62.15
C LEU A 46 -42.22 33.23 -61.89
N VAL A 47 -41.87 32.61 -62.94
CA VAL A 47 -40.64 31.81 -63.07
C VAL A 47 -39.45 32.77 -62.96
N LEU A 48 -38.85 32.90 -61.80
CA LEU A 48 -37.52 33.44 -61.60
C LEU A 48 -36.58 32.24 -61.63
N ALA A 49 -35.95 31.97 -62.78
CA ALA A 49 -34.78 31.13 -62.88
C ALA A 49 -33.64 31.82 -62.09
N GLY A 50 -33.61 31.59 -60.76
CA GLY A 50 -32.48 31.95 -59.92
C GLY A 50 -31.31 31.05 -60.26
N CYS A 51 -30.25 31.60 -60.81
CA CYS A 51 -28.94 30.94 -60.86
C CYS A 51 -28.58 30.51 -59.43
N ALA A 52 -28.74 29.22 -59.11
CA ALA A 52 -28.24 28.65 -57.87
C ALA A 52 -26.69 28.78 -57.89
N ALA A 53 -26.17 29.77 -57.22
CA ALA A 53 -24.73 29.86 -56.99
C ALA A 53 -24.28 28.56 -56.28
N LYS A 54 -23.38 27.81 -56.92
CA LYS A 54 -22.78 26.61 -56.36
C LYS A 54 -22.24 26.94 -54.96
N ALA A 55 -22.77 26.30 -53.92
CA ALA A 55 -22.31 26.53 -52.57
C ALA A 55 -20.77 26.39 -52.51
N PRO A 56 -20.08 27.30 -51.83
CA PRO A 56 -18.64 27.18 -51.69
C PRO A 56 -18.30 25.83 -51.03
N PRO A 57 -17.23 25.16 -51.48
CA PRO A 57 -16.82 23.89 -50.87
C PRO A 57 -16.67 24.06 -49.35
N PRO A 58 -17.06 23.06 -48.54
CA PRO A 58 -16.91 23.12 -47.12
C PRO A 58 -15.42 23.42 -46.76
N PRO A 59 -15.16 24.22 -45.72
CA PRO A 59 -13.80 24.50 -45.32
C PRO A 59 -13.05 23.20 -45.01
N PRO A 60 -11.75 23.10 -45.34
CA PRO A 60 -10.97 21.92 -45.05
C PRO A 60 -11.04 21.59 -43.54
N PRO A 61 -11.11 20.29 -43.18
CA PRO A 61 -11.12 19.91 -41.78
C PRO A 61 -9.89 20.52 -41.04
N PRO A 62 -10.04 20.90 -39.78
CA PRO A 62 -8.92 21.44 -39.00
C PRO A 62 -7.77 20.43 -38.96
N PRO A 63 -6.51 20.87 -38.96
CA PRO A 63 -5.37 19.97 -38.92
C PRO A 63 -5.44 19.13 -37.61
N PRO A 64 -5.02 17.86 -37.65
CA PRO A 64 -5.03 17.00 -36.48
C PRO A 64 -4.21 17.63 -35.38
N PRO A 65 -4.60 17.48 -34.10
CA PRO A 65 -3.83 18.00 -32.97
C PRO A 65 -2.41 17.41 -32.96
N PRO A 66 -1.41 18.17 -32.52
CA PRO A 66 -0.05 17.68 -32.48
C PRO A 66 0.05 16.45 -31.55
N PRO A 67 0.85 15.43 -31.92
CA PRO A 67 0.99 14.22 -31.13
C PRO A 67 1.49 14.55 -29.72
N LYS A 68 0.90 13.88 -28.71
CA LYS A 68 1.28 14.06 -27.31
C LYS A 68 2.66 13.45 -27.07
N VAL A 69 3.62 14.29 -26.71
CA VAL A 69 4.97 13.85 -26.33
C VAL A 69 5.01 13.67 -24.81
N VAL A 70 5.41 12.48 -24.36
CA VAL A 70 5.63 12.18 -22.94
C VAL A 70 7.13 11.94 -22.72
N ILE A 71 7.69 12.59 -21.71
CA ILE A 71 9.07 12.34 -21.27
C ILE A 71 9.02 11.21 -20.25
N VAL A 72 9.79 10.15 -20.47
CA VAL A 72 9.88 8.99 -19.56
C VAL A 72 10.48 9.45 -18.23
N PRO A 73 9.75 9.30 -17.10
CA PRO A 73 10.25 9.67 -15.78
C PRO A 73 11.37 8.71 -15.31
N PRO A 74 12.15 9.09 -14.27
CA PRO A 74 13.10 8.19 -13.66
C PRO A 74 12.45 6.87 -13.23
N LYS A 75 13.16 5.77 -13.43
CA LYS A 75 12.72 4.46 -12.98
C LYS A 75 12.69 4.41 -11.43
N PRO A 76 11.61 3.93 -10.80
CA PRO A 76 11.57 3.76 -9.36
C PRO A 76 12.73 2.94 -8.82
N THR A 77 13.29 3.35 -7.69
CA THR A 77 14.39 2.65 -6.99
C THR A 77 13.93 2.15 -5.63
N PRO A 78 14.48 1.02 -5.15
CA PRO A 78 14.12 0.50 -3.83
C PRO A 78 14.39 1.51 -2.71
N PRO A 79 13.55 1.55 -1.66
CA PRO A 79 13.75 2.44 -0.53
C PRO A 79 15.07 2.13 0.20
N ASN A 80 15.74 3.18 0.67
CA ASN A 80 16.97 3.12 1.46
C ASN A 80 18.10 2.28 0.83
N GLY A 81 18.16 2.18 -0.51
CA GLY A 81 19.17 1.37 -1.19
C GLY A 81 19.02 -0.14 -1.02
N ALA A 82 17.83 -0.62 -0.68
CA ALA A 82 17.57 -2.06 -0.58
C ALA A 82 17.81 -2.79 -1.89
N SER A 83 18.06 -4.11 -1.81
CA SER A 83 18.13 -4.95 -3.01
C SER A 83 16.78 -4.94 -3.75
N PRO A 84 16.79 -4.84 -5.10
CA PRO A 84 15.56 -4.99 -5.90
C PRO A 84 14.86 -6.35 -5.71
N ASP A 85 15.63 -7.36 -5.31
CA ASP A 85 15.18 -8.74 -5.14
C ASP A 85 14.98 -9.11 -3.66
N LEU A 86 14.82 -8.10 -2.79
CA LEU A 86 14.59 -8.33 -1.36
C LEU A 86 13.34 -9.20 -1.15
N VAL A 87 13.51 -10.28 -0.40
CA VAL A 87 12.38 -11.11 0.04
C VAL A 87 11.65 -10.39 1.15
N VAL A 88 10.40 -10.01 0.87
CA VAL A 88 9.52 -9.34 1.82
C VAL A 88 8.67 -10.40 2.53
N PRO A 89 8.60 -10.39 3.88
CA PRO A 89 7.71 -11.30 4.61
C PRO A 89 6.25 -11.13 4.18
N PRO A 90 5.45 -12.21 4.16
CA PRO A 90 4.04 -12.13 3.79
C PRO A 90 3.22 -11.30 4.78
N LEU A 91 2.07 -10.80 4.32
CA LEU A 91 1.07 -10.17 5.18
C LEU A 91 0.21 -11.26 5.83
N ALA A 92 0.07 -11.21 7.15
CA ALA A 92 -0.92 -12.00 7.87
C ALA A 92 -2.34 -11.48 7.60
N ALA A 93 -3.36 -12.26 7.97
CA ALA A 93 -4.76 -11.86 7.85
C ALA A 93 -5.10 -10.56 8.63
N SER A 94 -4.30 -10.23 9.64
CA SER A 94 -4.38 -8.97 10.41
C SER A 94 -3.91 -7.74 9.64
N GLY A 95 -3.35 -7.89 8.44
CA GLY A 95 -2.71 -6.80 7.68
C GLY A 95 -1.30 -6.44 8.16
N LEU A 96 -0.79 -7.09 9.20
CA LEU A 96 0.59 -6.94 9.66
C LEU A 96 1.49 -7.97 8.96
N ARG A 97 2.76 -7.62 8.77
CA ARG A 97 3.73 -8.58 8.22
C ARG A 97 4.07 -9.67 9.22
N GLU A 98 4.22 -10.88 8.70
CA GLU A 98 4.77 -11.96 9.50
C GLU A 98 6.25 -11.67 9.75
N SER A 99 6.59 -11.48 11.03
CA SER A 99 7.94 -11.19 11.51
C SER A 99 8.35 -12.26 12.51
N ILE A 100 9.64 -12.45 12.65
CA ILE A 100 10.24 -13.32 13.69
C ILE A 100 9.87 -12.85 15.10
N ASN A 101 9.41 -11.60 15.25
CA ASN A 101 9.01 -10.99 16.51
C ASN A 101 7.48 -10.98 16.72
N ARG A 102 6.70 -11.68 15.87
CA ARG A 102 5.24 -11.80 16.00
C ARG A 102 4.85 -13.12 16.63
N ASN A 103 3.79 -13.08 17.43
CA ASN A 103 3.21 -14.28 18.07
C ASN A 103 4.21 -15.10 18.88
N ILE A 104 5.15 -14.42 19.53
CA ILE A 104 6.20 -15.01 20.37
C ILE A 104 5.88 -14.86 21.85
N THR A 105 6.52 -15.68 22.69
CA THR A 105 6.32 -15.66 24.14
C THR A 105 6.97 -14.44 24.78
N PRO A 106 6.57 -14.03 26.00
CA PRO A 106 7.25 -12.96 26.74
C PRO A 106 8.74 -13.22 26.95
N ALA A 107 9.15 -14.46 27.16
CA ALA A 107 10.57 -14.82 27.29
C ALA A 107 11.32 -14.61 25.96
N GLN A 108 10.71 -14.97 24.84
CA GLN A 108 11.26 -14.67 23.51
C GLN A 108 11.30 -13.16 23.25
N MET A 109 10.30 -12.37 23.69
CA MET A 109 10.33 -10.90 23.59
C MET A 109 11.50 -10.29 24.35
N VAL A 110 11.78 -10.76 25.58
CA VAL A 110 12.96 -10.33 26.35
C VAL A 110 14.26 -10.66 25.63
N TRP A 111 14.36 -11.88 25.12
CA TRP A 111 15.55 -12.33 24.40
C TRP A 111 15.77 -11.54 23.11
N ASN A 112 14.69 -11.32 22.34
CA ASN A 112 14.73 -10.59 21.08
C ASN A 112 15.04 -9.10 21.30
N LEU A 113 14.48 -8.47 22.34
CA LEU A 113 14.82 -7.10 22.72
C LEU A 113 16.31 -6.95 23.06
N ARG A 114 16.86 -7.88 23.87
CA ARG A 114 18.31 -7.91 24.15
C ARG A 114 19.12 -8.08 22.88
N SER A 115 18.64 -8.88 21.94
CA SER A 115 19.31 -9.10 20.63
C SER A 115 19.27 -7.84 19.76
N ALA A 116 18.14 -7.11 19.75
CA ALA A 116 18.06 -5.81 19.09
C ALA A 116 19.09 -4.82 19.67
N TYR A 117 19.22 -4.73 21.00
CA TYR A 117 20.25 -3.90 21.63
C TYR A 117 21.67 -4.32 21.24
N ASN A 118 21.93 -5.62 21.18
CA ASN A 118 23.23 -6.13 20.76
C ASN A 118 23.57 -5.71 19.33
N VAL A 119 22.63 -5.89 18.39
CA VAL A 119 22.79 -5.47 16.99
C VAL A 119 23.01 -3.95 16.92
N ALA A 120 22.21 -3.16 17.64
CA ALA A 120 22.35 -1.71 17.66
C ALA A 120 23.70 -1.27 18.24
N ALA A 121 24.14 -1.85 19.35
CA ALA A 121 25.43 -1.54 19.96
C ALA A 121 26.63 -1.82 19.04
N LEU A 122 26.50 -2.78 18.13
CA LEU A 122 27.55 -3.14 17.18
C LEU A 122 27.51 -2.34 15.87
N ASN A 123 26.33 -1.87 15.44
CA ASN A 123 26.15 -1.28 14.10
C ASN A 123 25.84 0.22 14.14
N CYS A 124 25.29 0.76 15.26
CA CYS A 124 24.86 2.14 15.36
C CYS A 124 25.99 3.02 15.92
N THR A 125 27.03 3.26 15.12
CA THR A 125 28.25 3.96 15.56
C THR A 125 28.23 5.47 15.28
N GLY A 126 27.16 6.00 14.72
CA GLY A 126 27.03 7.43 14.41
C GLY A 126 26.97 8.33 15.65
N PRO A 127 27.29 9.64 15.51
CA PRO A 127 27.34 10.59 16.65
C PRO A 127 26.04 10.64 17.48
N ARG A 128 24.88 10.40 16.86
CA ARG A 128 23.58 10.39 17.54
C ARG A 128 23.36 9.17 18.45
N HIS A 129 24.18 8.13 18.31
CA HIS A 129 23.99 6.83 18.94
C HIS A 129 25.14 6.43 19.87
N VAL A 130 26.04 7.36 20.22
CA VAL A 130 27.21 7.10 21.08
C VAL A 130 26.84 6.54 22.45
N GLU A 131 25.63 6.82 22.93
CA GLU A 131 25.12 6.35 24.22
C GLU A 131 24.68 4.87 24.20
N LEU A 132 24.50 4.25 23.02
CA LEU A 132 24.00 2.86 22.93
C LEU A 132 24.90 1.86 23.63
N ILE A 133 26.22 1.97 23.46
CA ILE A 133 27.16 1.04 24.10
C ILE A 133 27.12 1.14 25.64
N PRO A 134 27.24 2.33 26.26
CA PRO A 134 27.14 2.45 27.73
C PRO A 134 25.76 2.04 28.25
N LEU A 135 24.66 2.40 27.56
CA LEU A 135 23.30 1.98 27.93
C LEU A 135 23.14 0.45 27.85
N TYR A 136 23.63 -0.18 26.80
CA TYR A 136 23.57 -1.63 26.67
C TYR A 136 24.37 -2.34 27.77
N ARG A 137 25.56 -1.85 28.10
CA ARG A 137 26.37 -2.40 29.21
C ARG A 137 25.64 -2.28 30.57
N ALA A 138 25.01 -1.12 30.81
CA ALA A 138 24.21 -0.91 32.01
C ALA A 138 22.99 -1.86 32.05
N PHE A 139 22.30 -2.00 30.92
CA PHE A 139 21.16 -2.92 30.75
C PHE A 139 21.57 -4.37 31.09
N LEU A 140 22.67 -4.87 30.51
CA LEU A 140 23.16 -6.22 30.76
C LEU A 140 23.52 -6.42 32.26
N LYS A 141 24.13 -5.43 32.89
CA LYS A 141 24.49 -5.47 34.32
C LYS A 141 23.25 -5.50 35.23
N THR A 142 22.28 -4.64 34.95
CA THR A 142 21.07 -4.49 35.77
C THR A 142 20.14 -5.68 35.60
N HIS A 143 19.97 -6.17 34.40
CA HIS A 143 18.95 -7.18 34.06
C HIS A 143 19.51 -8.59 33.85
N GLY A 144 20.80 -8.85 34.11
CA GLY A 144 21.46 -10.13 33.84
C GLY A 144 20.68 -11.35 34.30
N LYS A 145 20.20 -11.35 35.58
CA LYS A 145 19.39 -12.47 36.10
C LYS A 145 18.08 -12.69 35.33
N GLY A 146 17.41 -11.62 34.92
CA GLY A 146 16.17 -11.68 34.09
C GLY A 146 16.44 -12.17 32.70
N LEU A 147 17.52 -11.72 32.07
CA LEU A 147 17.97 -12.17 30.77
C LEU A 147 18.33 -13.68 30.75
N ASP A 148 19.05 -14.13 31.78
CA ASP A 148 19.39 -15.56 31.96
C ASP A 148 18.12 -16.41 32.16
N LYS A 149 17.16 -15.90 32.93
CA LYS A 149 15.87 -16.56 33.11
C LYS A 149 15.14 -16.70 31.77
N ALA A 150 15.02 -15.61 31.01
CA ALA A 150 14.37 -15.61 29.70
C ALA A 150 15.06 -16.60 28.74
N ASN A 151 16.39 -16.59 28.68
CA ASN A 151 17.14 -17.55 27.85
C ASN A 151 16.85 -19.01 28.21
N ARG A 152 16.80 -19.34 29.52
CA ARG A 152 16.43 -20.71 29.95
C ARG A 152 15.00 -21.09 29.58
N ILE A 153 14.06 -20.16 29.67
CA ILE A 153 12.66 -20.41 29.26
C ILE A 153 12.60 -20.68 27.77
N VAL A 154 13.27 -19.87 26.93
CA VAL A 154 13.35 -20.08 25.50
C VAL A 154 13.93 -21.46 25.17
N ASP A 155 15.00 -21.89 25.87
CA ASP A 155 15.56 -23.24 25.71
C ASP A 155 14.54 -24.34 26.04
N GLN A 156 13.75 -24.15 27.11
CA GLN A 156 12.71 -25.09 27.50
C GLN A 156 11.57 -25.15 26.48
N GLU A 157 11.15 -24.01 25.91
CA GLU A 157 10.12 -23.92 24.87
C GLU A 157 10.56 -24.68 23.61
N PHE A 158 11.81 -24.47 23.16
CA PHE A 158 12.34 -25.20 22.01
C PHE A 158 12.49 -26.69 22.30
N LYS A 159 12.92 -27.05 23.51
CA LYS A 159 13.02 -28.46 23.93
C LYS A 159 11.64 -29.14 23.99
N ALA A 160 10.63 -28.43 24.49
CA ALA A 160 9.26 -28.95 24.51
C ALA A 160 8.71 -29.17 23.10
N LYS A 161 9.02 -28.28 22.15
CA LYS A 161 8.54 -28.33 20.77
C LYS A 161 9.28 -29.35 19.91
N PHE A 162 10.60 -29.49 20.06
CA PHE A 162 11.47 -30.25 19.15
C PHE A 162 12.17 -31.47 19.81
N GLY A 163 11.92 -31.68 21.12
CA GLY A 163 12.52 -32.78 21.87
C GLY A 163 14.05 -32.71 21.95
N ALA A 164 14.73 -33.87 21.86
CA ALA A 164 16.18 -33.95 21.92
C ALA A 164 16.93 -33.18 20.81
N ARG A 165 16.27 -32.90 19.69
CA ARG A 165 16.85 -32.18 18.55
C ARG A 165 16.59 -30.68 18.53
N PHE A 166 16.29 -30.08 19.67
CA PHE A 166 15.90 -28.67 19.78
C PHE A 166 17.01 -27.66 19.46
N VAL A 167 18.28 -28.06 19.57
CA VAL A 167 19.43 -27.13 19.45
C VAL A 167 19.45 -26.46 18.08
N ALA A 168 19.38 -27.22 17.00
CA ALA A 168 19.45 -26.67 15.65
C ALA A 168 18.27 -25.72 15.33
N PRO A 169 17.00 -26.04 15.59
CA PRO A 169 15.88 -25.07 15.44
C PRO A 169 16.04 -23.81 16.31
N ARG A 170 16.58 -23.94 17.53
CA ARG A 170 16.85 -22.81 18.40
C ARG A 170 17.92 -21.88 17.81
N GLU A 171 19.04 -22.41 17.38
CA GLU A 171 20.11 -21.64 16.75
C GLU A 171 19.63 -20.96 15.44
N GLN A 172 18.80 -21.65 14.66
CA GLN A 172 18.18 -21.08 13.48
C GLN A 172 17.28 -19.88 13.84
N TYR A 173 16.47 -20.02 14.89
CA TYR A 173 15.64 -18.92 15.39
C TYR A 173 16.50 -17.73 15.84
N MET A 174 17.53 -17.98 16.65
CA MET A 174 18.45 -16.95 17.14
C MET A 174 19.12 -16.19 15.98
N THR A 175 19.60 -16.93 14.98
CA THR A 175 20.20 -16.37 13.76
C THR A 175 19.18 -15.52 12.99
N ALA A 176 17.94 -15.98 12.85
CA ALA A 176 16.88 -15.24 12.17
C ALA A 176 16.55 -13.92 12.88
N VAL A 177 16.53 -13.91 14.22
CA VAL A 177 16.34 -12.68 15.01
C VAL A 177 17.46 -11.67 14.77
N TYR A 178 18.72 -12.11 14.81
CA TYR A 178 19.86 -11.22 14.53
C TYR A 178 19.83 -10.67 13.10
N ASN A 179 19.55 -11.52 12.11
CA ASN A 179 19.45 -11.13 10.71
C ASN A 179 18.31 -10.13 10.47
N HIS A 180 17.18 -10.30 11.17
CA HIS A 180 16.06 -9.37 11.09
C HIS A 180 16.49 -7.96 11.51
N PHE A 181 17.11 -7.80 12.68
CA PHE A 181 17.55 -6.51 13.17
C PHE A 181 18.75 -5.94 12.40
N ALA A 182 19.55 -6.78 11.75
CA ALA A 182 20.72 -6.38 10.98
C ALA A 182 20.41 -6.03 9.51
N LEU A 183 19.13 -5.89 9.12
CA LEU A 183 18.74 -5.54 7.75
C LEU A 183 19.32 -4.17 7.36
N PRO A 184 20.24 -4.08 6.37
CA PRO A 184 20.97 -2.83 6.10
C PRO A 184 20.04 -1.66 5.74
N ALA A 185 18.99 -1.91 4.97
CA ALA A 185 18.06 -0.89 4.51
C ALA A 185 17.21 -0.25 5.63
N THR A 186 17.16 -0.85 6.81
CA THR A 186 16.43 -0.31 7.99
C THR A 186 17.37 0.28 9.04
N MET A 187 18.67 0.13 8.87
CA MET A 187 19.65 0.38 9.94
C MET A 187 19.57 1.79 10.54
N GLY A 188 19.34 2.83 9.74
CA GLY A 188 19.20 4.20 10.24
C GLY A 188 18.02 4.37 11.19
N ASP A 189 16.83 3.98 10.74
CA ASP A 189 15.58 4.07 11.51
C ASP A 189 15.62 3.11 12.73
N PHE A 190 16.22 1.93 12.55
CA PHE A 190 16.42 0.94 13.62
C PHE A 190 17.32 1.47 14.74
N CYS A 191 18.42 2.15 14.40
CA CYS A 191 19.29 2.77 15.38
C CYS A 191 18.57 3.84 16.21
N ASP A 192 17.77 4.68 15.56
CA ASP A 192 16.99 5.73 16.23
C ASP A 192 15.92 5.11 17.15
N ALA A 193 15.17 4.11 16.69
CA ALA A 193 14.16 3.43 17.49
C ALA A 193 14.78 2.69 18.70
N THR A 194 15.89 1.96 18.46
CA THR A 194 16.55 1.22 19.55
C THR A 194 17.19 2.16 20.57
N MET A 195 17.73 3.32 20.15
CA MET A 195 18.23 4.33 21.07
C MET A 195 17.11 4.87 21.96
N ALA A 196 15.92 5.16 21.43
CA ALA A 196 14.79 5.62 22.22
C ALA A 196 14.42 4.58 23.28
N VAL A 197 14.27 3.31 22.88
CA VAL A 197 13.96 2.21 23.82
C VAL A 197 15.08 1.98 24.83
N ALA A 198 16.35 2.19 24.44
CA ALA A 198 17.50 2.08 25.37
C ALA A 198 17.48 3.15 26.46
N ARG A 199 17.11 4.37 26.12
CA ARG A 199 16.94 5.46 27.08
C ARG A 199 15.79 5.20 28.05
N ASP A 200 14.67 4.68 27.56
CA ASP A 200 13.53 4.28 28.41
C ASP A 200 13.90 3.16 29.38
N ALA A 201 14.81 2.26 28.98
CA ALA A 201 15.29 1.18 29.83
C ALA A 201 16.31 1.62 30.89
N ALA A 202 16.88 2.84 30.83
CA ALA A 202 17.98 3.27 31.68
C ALA A 202 17.64 3.26 33.18
N ALA A 203 16.39 3.57 33.52
CA ALA A 203 15.90 3.57 34.93
C ALA A 203 14.95 2.39 35.22
N LEU A 204 14.91 1.37 34.36
CA LEU A 204 13.97 0.26 34.49
C LEU A 204 14.32 -0.64 35.68
N PRO A 205 13.39 -0.89 36.63
CA PRO A 205 13.58 -1.88 37.68
C PRO A 205 13.72 -3.30 37.10
N PRO A 206 14.61 -4.16 37.68
CA PRO A 206 14.80 -5.53 37.21
C PRO A 206 13.52 -6.38 37.12
N ALA A 207 12.56 -6.13 38.03
CA ALA A 207 11.28 -6.85 38.09
C ALA A 207 10.36 -6.55 36.86
N GLU A 208 10.57 -5.42 36.21
CA GLU A 208 9.73 -4.96 35.09
C GLU A 208 10.25 -5.35 33.71
N LEU A 209 11.38 -6.08 33.62
CA LEU A 209 12.03 -6.41 32.36
C LEU A 209 11.09 -7.06 31.34
N GLU A 210 10.29 -8.03 31.78
CA GLU A 210 9.38 -8.77 30.89
C GLU A 210 8.26 -7.85 30.35
N ALA A 211 7.59 -7.12 31.24
CA ALA A 211 6.56 -6.16 30.86
C ALA A 211 7.13 -5.06 29.94
N PHE A 212 8.36 -4.62 30.21
CA PHE A 212 9.06 -3.68 29.35
C PHE A 212 9.31 -4.26 27.95
N ALA A 213 9.82 -5.48 27.85
CA ALA A 213 10.08 -6.12 26.54
C ALA A 213 8.80 -6.26 25.71
N VAL A 214 7.69 -6.66 26.36
CA VAL A 214 6.39 -6.82 25.71
C VAL A 214 5.89 -5.50 25.09
N ARG A 215 6.04 -4.36 25.79
CA ARG A 215 5.57 -3.06 25.29
C ARG A 215 6.57 -2.37 24.34
N SER A 216 7.86 -2.68 24.45
CA SER A 216 8.92 -1.93 23.75
C SER A 216 9.39 -2.58 22.45
N LEU A 217 9.40 -3.91 22.37
CA LEU A 217 9.76 -4.61 21.14
C LEU A 217 8.89 -4.22 19.93
N PRO A 218 7.55 -4.05 20.07
CA PRO A 218 6.71 -3.56 18.99
C PRO A 218 7.10 -2.18 18.44
N ASN A 219 7.65 -1.30 19.30
CA ASN A 219 8.11 0.03 18.88
C ASN A 219 9.34 -0.05 17.95
N ILE A 220 10.18 -1.06 18.13
CA ILE A 220 11.28 -1.35 17.18
C ILE A 220 10.74 -1.99 15.91
N GLU A 221 9.74 -2.88 16.01
CA GLU A 221 9.14 -3.56 14.85
C GLU A 221 8.45 -2.61 13.86
N ILE A 222 7.92 -1.47 14.33
CA ILE A 222 7.32 -0.44 13.45
C ILE A 222 8.27 0.01 12.34
N VAL A 223 9.58 0.01 12.60
CA VAL A 223 10.62 0.35 11.61
C VAL A 223 10.56 -0.59 10.41
N PHE A 224 10.47 -1.89 10.68
CA PHE A 224 10.45 -2.93 9.65
C PHE A 224 9.11 -2.94 8.91
N ASP A 225 7.99 -2.84 9.63
CA ASP A 225 6.66 -2.72 9.01
C ASP A 225 6.58 -1.50 8.07
N THR A 226 7.14 -0.36 8.48
CA THR A 226 7.17 0.87 7.69
C THR A 226 8.07 0.73 6.47
N PHE A 227 9.24 0.13 6.64
CA PHE A 227 10.15 -0.16 5.53
C PHE A 227 9.50 -1.09 4.49
N TYR A 228 8.90 -2.19 4.92
CA TYR A 228 8.29 -3.14 3.99
C TYR A 228 7.07 -2.55 3.27
N ARG A 229 6.29 -1.67 3.88
CA ARG A 229 5.24 -0.92 3.17
C ARG A 229 5.81 -0.07 2.04
N ARG A 230 6.86 0.72 2.34
CA ARG A 230 7.55 1.52 1.30
C ARG A 230 8.15 0.64 0.20
N TYR A 231 8.57 -0.57 0.54
CA TYR A 231 9.09 -1.51 -0.44
C TYR A 231 7.98 -2.10 -1.33
N ASP A 232 6.78 -2.33 -0.80
CA ASP A 232 5.62 -2.72 -1.61
C ASP A 232 5.16 -1.59 -2.54
N ASP A 233 5.15 -0.35 -2.04
CA ASP A 233 4.86 0.84 -2.86
C ASP A 233 5.85 0.93 -4.03
N TYR A 234 7.15 0.78 -3.74
CA TYR A 234 8.18 0.69 -4.79
C TYR A 234 7.89 -0.40 -5.83
N ARG A 235 7.49 -1.60 -5.40
CA ARG A 235 7.16 -2.69 -6.33
C ARG A 235 5.98 -2.36 -7.22
N SER A 236 4.95 -1.75 -6.65
CA SER A 236 3.76 -1.28 -7.36
C SER A 236 4.11 -0.20 -8.38
N ASP A 237 4.89 0.81 -7.95
CA ASP A 237 5.35 1.90 -8.80
C ASP A 237 6.23 1.39 -9.94
N LEU A 238 7.13 0.45 -9.65
CA LEU A 238 7.99 -0.18 -10.65
C LEU A 238 7.17 -0.98 -11.66
N ALA A 239 6.15 -1.71 -11.21
CA ALA A 239 5.27 -2.46 -12.11
C ALA A 239 4.48 -1.51 -13.02
N SER A 240 3.93 -0.43 -12.47
CA SER A 240 3.23 0.62 -13.20
C SER A 240 4.14 1.32 -14.21
N TRP A 241 5.36 1.65 -13.79
CA TRP A 241 6.38 2.25 -14.66
C TRP A 241 6.72 1.33 -15.84
N LYS A 242 6.96 0.05 -15.56
CA LYS A 242 7.24 -0.95 -16.60
C LYS A 242 6.07 -1.14 -17.55
N ALA A 243 4.85 -1.17 -17.05
CA ALA A 243 3.64 -1.30 -17.87
C ALA A 243 3.46 -0.09 -18.80
N GLN A 244 3.81 1.11 -18.34
CA GLN A 244 3.62 2.34 -19.10
C GLN A 244 4.77 2.64 -20.09
N TYR A 245 6.01 2.33 -19.71
CA TYR A 245 7.21 2.75 -20.45
C TYR A 245 8.04 1.57 -20.98
N GLY A 246 7.79 0.35 -20.56
CA GLY A 246 8.53 -0.85 -20.96
C GLY A 246 10.03 -0.72 -20.67
N ASP A 247 10.85 -0.91 -21.70
CA ASP A 247 12.31 -0.79 -21.61
C ASP A 247 12.84 0.60 -22.02
N ALA A 248 11.95 1.59 -22.11
CA ALA A 248 12.35 2.95 -22.51
C ALA A 248 13.30 3.54 -21.45
N GLN A 249 14.33 4.24 -21.95
CA GLN A 249 15.30 4.89 -21.08
C GLN A 249 14.69 6.14 -20.40
N PRO A 250 15.00 6.42 -19.12
CA PRO A 250 14.62 7.67 -18.46
C PRO A 250 15.06 8.88 -19.30
N GLY A 251 14.17 9.86 -19.45
CA GLY A 251 14.40 11.04 -20.28
C GLY A 251 14.10 10.85 -21.77
N ALA A 252 13.81 9.63 -22.24
CA ALA A 252 13.39 9.40 -23.62
C ALA A 252 12.04 10.08 -23.91
N ARG A 253 11.87 10.57 -25.14
CA ARG A 253 10.62 11.16 -25.61
C ARG A 253 9.79 10.07 -26.32
N LEU A 254 8.64 9.74 -25.77
CA LEU A 254 7.70 8.84 -26.39
C LEU A 254 6.58 9.66 -27.05
N VAL A 255 6.30 9.35 -28.32
CA VAL A 255 5.16 9.92 -29.04
C VAL A 255 4.00 8.96 -28.86
N ILE A 256 2.97 9.39 -28.16
CA ILE A 256 1.73 8.60 -28.01
C ILE A 256 0.82 8.94 -29.18
N PRO A 257 0.52 7.98 -30.09
CA PRO A 257 -0.45 8.22 -31.15
C PRO A 257 -1.82 8.46 -30.53
N ASP A 258 -2.53 9.48 -31.04
CA ASP A 258 -3.89 9.76 -30.60
C ASP A 258 -4.82 8.63 -31.10
N VAL A 259 -5.33 7.80 -30.20
CA VAL A 259 -6.18 6.65 -30.53
C VAL A 259 -7.52 7.08 -31.18
N ALA A 260 -7.84 8.38 -31.12
CA ALA A 260 -9.06 8.93 -31.72
C ALA A 260 -9.03 9.01 -33.25
N SER A 261 -7.85 8.93 -33.91
CA SER A 261 -7.74 9.02 -35.37
C SER A 261 -7.86 7.67 -36.09
N GLY A 262 -7.96 6.54 -35.38
CA GLY A 262 -7.96 5.21 -35.99
C GLY A 262 -9.34 4.61 -36.36
N ALA A 263 -10.44 5.28 -35.97
CA ALA A 263 -11.78 4.72 -36.16
C ALA A 263 -12.45 5.02 -37.52
N ALA A 264 -11.78 5.71 -38.45
CA ALA A 264 -12.36 6.11 -39.72
C ALA A 264 -11.89 5.30 -40.96
N SER A 265 -11.20 4.18 -40.76
CA SER A 265 -10.80 3.29 -41.88
C SER A 265 -11.29 1.86 -41.67
N ALA A 266 -12.55 1.69 -41.27
CA ALA A 266 -13.21 0.39 -41.42
C ALA A 266 -13.63 0.23 -42.91
N GLY A 267 -12.85 -0.57 -43.61
CA GLY A 267 -12.98 -0.85 -45.04
C GLY A 267 -14.34 -1.35 -45.44
N THR A 268 -14.71 -0.97 -46.62
CA THR A 268 -15.79 -1.51 -47.46
C THR A 268 -15.76 -3.06 -47.47
N PRO A 269 -16.84 -3.72 -47.12
CA PRO A 269 -16.90 -5.18 -47.21
C PRO A 269 -16.76 -5.63 -48.68
N PRO A 270 -16.06 -6.74 -48.97
CA PRO A 270 -15.91 -7.24 -50.30
C PRO A 270 -17.27 -7.70 -50.84
N GLN A 271 -17.67 -7.17 -52.00
CA GLN A 271 -18.81 -7.66 -52.76
C GLN A 271 -18.55 -9.11 -53.18
N GLN A 272 -19.37 -10.03 -52.69
CA GLN A 272 -19.45 -11.38 -53.24
C GLN A 272 -20.10 -11.31 -54.63
N THR A 273 -19.32 -11.55 -55.68
CA THR A 273 -19.82 -11.86 -56.98
C THR A 273 -20.45 -13.26 -56.96
N ALA A 274 -21.76 -13.31 -57.12
CA ALA A 274 -22.48 -14.53 -57.42
C ALA A 274 -22.11 -14.98 -58.87
N GLY A 275 -21.34 -16.05 -58.98
CA GLY A 275 -21.10 -16.78 -60.16
C GLY A 275 -22.18 -17.85 -60.30
N ALA A 276 -22.96 -17.75 -61.37
CA ALA A 276 -23.87 -18.78 -61.85
C ALA A 276 -23.07 -19.94 -62.50
N LEU A 277 -23.37 -21.15 -62.09
CA LEU A 277 -23.75 -22.33 -62.96
C LEU A 277 -23.94 -23.51 -61.98
#